data_e05469ea0780addf2e8fb60fbfd19716
#
_entry.id   e05469ea0780addf2e8fb60fbfd19716
#
_cell.length_a   1.000
_cell.length_b   1.000
_cell.length_c   1.000
_cell.angle_alpha   90.00
_cell.angle_beta   90.00
_cell.angle_gamma   90.00
#
_symmetry.space_group_name_H-M   'P 1'
#
loop_
_entity.id
_entity.type
_entity.pdbx_description
1 polymer ?
#
loop_
_entity_poly.entity_id
_entity_poly.type
_entity_poly.pdbx_seq_one_letter_code
_entity_poly.pdbx_strand_id
1 'polypeptide(L)'
;MTNKNEKIVIVGAGMAGLTAAAYLTKQNYDVLLIDKNDRTGGLVNTFERDGFSFDTGPRAFVNSGMVQPILKDLGIEFEVVKNEISIAIEDQLIQIDSLDAIYEYQRILLNLYPENADDIARIIKIIYKLSKDTAVLYEFDNPNIVDYTKDKRVLFTKLLPWTFKFLYSLMRFNKYNMSMEEFFEKQTDNQSLTDIMTQFFFRKTPAYFSLGYFYVYLDYFYPINGTGALPKLLHNKVIENGGTLQLGTQIKEIIPSEMKVVDSEGNQYKYDHLIWAADLKTFYRQINPVGLDKTITKKLNEQSQKILTSKAAESVFIMFVAVDRPPSYFLERGGKHMFFTPSKQGLGEINHSLKQELVENFEKKSKEQVLQWLNDFCELNTYEVSVPVLRDPKLAPDGQTGLMISCLFDFEVIDKIDKAGWIDIFKEEMENKIISVFSDSIYQDLEGDILFKLSTTPLAINKITGNSEGAIVGWSFESDAPV
;
A
#
# COMPACT_ATOMS: atom_id res chain seq x y z
N MET A 1 20.50 22.19 25.20
CA MET A 1 21.64 21.36 24.78
C MET A 1 21.17 19.93 24.93
N THR A 2 20.89 19.25 23.82
CA THR A 2 20.49 17.83 23.81
C THR A 2 21.70 17.01 24.25
N ASN A 3 21.49 16.12 25.21
CA ASN A 3 22.52 15.24 25.74
C ASN A 3 22.81 14.18 24.67
N LYS A 4 23.90 14.32 23.92
CA LYS A 4 24.26 13.50 22.76
C LYS A 4 24.59 12.03 23.10
N ASN A 5 24.44 11.63 24.36
CA ASN A 5 24.71 10.26 24.86
C ASN A 5 23.42 9.47 25.15
N GLU A 6 22.23 10.02 24.83
CA GLU A 6 20.97 9.31 25.06
C GLU A 6 20.86 8.14 24.08
N LYS A 7 20.55 6.96 24.64
CA LYS A 7 20.38 5.72 23.90
C LYS A 7 18.94 5.58 23.43
N ILE A 8 18.75 5.51 22.11
CA ILE A 8 17.46 5.35 21.49
C ILE A 8 17.37 3.93 20.90
N VAL A 9 16.41 3.15 21.39
CA VAL A 9 16.06 1.87 20.80
C VAL A 9 14.86 2.06 19.88
N ILE A 10 14.99 1.61 18.63
CA ILE A 10 13.91 1.59 17.64
C ILE A 10 13.58 0.14 17.30
N VAL A 11 12.32 -0.25 17.41
CA VAL A 11 11.85 -1.59 17.08
C VAL A 11 11.03 -1.56 15.79
N GLY A 12 11.51 -2.25 14.76
CA GLY A 12 10.97 -2.29 13.42
C GLY A 12 11.84 -1.52 12.42
N ALA A 13 12.51 -2.25 11.51
CA ALA A 13 13.35 -1.71 10.44
C ALA A 13 12.60 -1.59 9.09
N GLY A 14 11.29 -1.32 9.14
CA GLY A 14 10.51 -0.84 8.00
C GLY A 14 10.83 0.62 7.67
N MET A 15 10.14 1.19 6.69
CA MET A 15 10.39 2.56 6.23
C MET A 15 10.32 3.60 7.36
N ALA A 16 9.37 3.48 8.29
CA ALA A 16 9.22 4.41 9.41
C ALA A 16 10.43 4.35 10.36
N GLY A 17 10.83 3.14 10.78
CA GLY A 17 11.98 2.96 11.68
C GLY A 17 13.31 3.35 11.06
N LEU A 18 13.53 3.00 9.78
CA LEU A 18 14.73 3.41 9.03
C LEU A 18 14.83 4.94 8.90
N THR A 19 13.72 5.60 8.58
CA THR A 19 13.70 7.07 8.47
C THR A 19 13.97 7.72 9.81
N ALA A 20 13.33 7.24 10.90
CA ALA A 20 13.58 7.74 12.25
C ALA A 20 15.06 7.53 12.66
N ALA A 21 15.60 6.33 12.43
CA ALA A 21 16.98 6.02 12.71
C ALA A 21 17.96 6.93 11.93
N ALA A 22 17.71 7.16 10.63
CA ALA A 22 18.55 8.01 9.80
C ALA A 22 18.57 9.46 10.30
N TYR A 23 17.43 10.02 10.73
CA TYR A 23 17.39 11.36 11.30
C TYR A 23 18.05 11.46 12.67
N LEU A 24 17.84 10.49 13.55
CA LEU A 24 18.41 10.48 14.88
C LEU A 24 19.93 10.30 14.84
N THR A 25 20.44 9.40 14.00
CA THR A 25 21.89 9.22 13.80
C THR A 25 22.54 10.45 13.16
N LYS A 26 21.87 11.14 12.22
CA LYS A 26 22.30 12.44 11.67
C LYS A 26 22.48 13.50 12.77
N GLN A 27 21.69 13.41 13.86
CA GLN A 27 21.80 14.30 15.02
C GLN A 27 22.78 13.79 16.09
N ASN A 28 23.50 12.68 15.82
CA ASN A 28 24.49 12.04 16.69
C ASN A 28 23.90 11.44 17.99
N TYR A 29 22.65 10.93 17.95
CA TYR A 29 22.13 10.06 19.00
C TYR A 29 22.73 8.64 18.88
N ASP A 30 22.85 7.93 20.04
CA ASP A 30 23.19 6.51 20.06
C ASP A 30 21.94 5.70 19.72
N VAL A 31 21.86 5.23 18.46
CA VAL A 31 20.67 4.55 17.92
C VAL A 31 20.94 3.06 17.73
N LEU A 32 20.10 2.24 18.34
CA LEU A 32 19.99 0.80 18.09
C LEU A 32 18.64 0.51 17.41
N LEU A 33 18.67 0.10 16.14
CA LEU A 33 17.50 -0.33 15.36
C LEU A 33 17.41 -1.85 15.33
N ILE A 34 16.30 -2.40 15.83
CA ILE A 34 16.07 -3.85 15.99
C ILE A 34 14.94 -4.30 15.05
N ASP A 35 15.14 -5.41 14.32
CA ASP A 35 14.07 -6.04 13.54
C ASP A 35 14.10 -7.57 13.67
N LYS A 36 12.90 -8.18 13.63
CA LYS A 36 12.74 -9.65 13.69
C LYS A 36 13.26 -10.36 12.44
N ASN A 37 13.27 -9.67 11.28
CA ASN A 37 13.75 -10.20 10.03
C ASN A 37 15.26 -9.97 9.87
N ASP A 38 15.89 -10.74 9.01
CA ASP A 38 17.31 -10.65 8.64
C ASP A 38 17.61 -9.51 7.66
N ARG A 39 16.59 -8.78 7.21
CA ARG A 39 16.66 -7.66 6.26
C ARG A 39 15.75 -6.51 6.66
N THR A 40 16.14 -5.32 6.21
CA THR A 40 15.37 -4.08 6.40
C THR A 40 14.35 -3.85 5.28
N GLY A 41 13.43 -2.88 5.46
CA GLY A 41 12.48 -2.44 4.45
C GLY A 41 11.02 -2.78 4.77
N GLY A 42 10.78 -3.82 5.53
CA GLY A 42 9.41 -4.26 5.86
C GLY A 42 8.63 -4.65 4.59
N LEU A 43 7.52 -3.96 4.33
CA LEU A 43 6.73 -4.15 3.10
C LEU A 43 7.43 -3.64 1.83
N VAL A 44 8.32 -2.63 1.96
CA VAL A 44 9.03 -2.04 0.82
C VAL A 44 10.32 -2.82 0.59
N ASN A 45 10.29 -3.74 -0.35
CA ASN A 45 11.46 -4.58 -0.67
C ASN A 45 11.42 -5.06 -2.11
N THR A 46 12.55 -5.56 -2.60
CA THR A 46 12.70 -6.24 -3.89
C THR A 46 13.44 -7.53 -3.65
N PHE A 47 13.01 -8.63 -4.28
CA PHE A 47 13.74 -9.89 -4.27
C PHE A 47 14.09 -10.31 -5.70
N GLU A 48 15.11 -11.13 -5.82
CA GLU A 48 15.56 -11.67 -7.09
C GLU A 48 15.33 -13.18 -7.13
N ARG A 49 14.91 -13.66 -8.32
CA ARG A 49 14.85 -15.09 -8.64
C ARG A 49 15.09 -15.32 -10.12
N ASP A 50 16.05 -16.19 -10.42
CA ASP A 50 16.39 -16.62 -11.78
C ASP A 50 16.65 -15.44 -12.76
N GLY A 51 17.26 -14.33 -12.27
CA GLY A 51 17.54 -13.12 -13.03
C GLY A 51 16.38 -12.10 -13.11
N PHE A 52 15.23 -12.41 -12.53
CA PHE A 52 14.11 -11.50 -12.43
C PHE A 52 14.08 -10.82 -11.07
N SER A 53 13.77 -9.53 -11.04
CA SER A 53 13.57 -8.75 -9.82
C SER A 53 12.10 -8.38 -9.65
N PHE A 54 11.57 -8.63 -8.46
CA PHE A 54 10.17 -8.39 -8.11
C PHE A 54 10.05 -7.56 -6.83
N ASP A 55 9.20 -6.54 -6.84
CA ASP A 55 8.86 -5.75 -5.66
C ASP A 55 7.83 -6.46 -4.79
N THR A 56 8.08 -6.59 -3.50
CA THR A 56 7.21 -7.34 -2.59
C THR A 56 6.03 -6.54 -2.04
N GLY A 57 6.07 -5.21 -2.15
CA GLY A 57 5.09 -4.28 -1.62
C GLY A 57 4.58 -3.29 -2.67
N PRO A 58 4.75 -1.98 -2.46
CA PRO A 58 4.29 -0.97 -3.41
C PRO A 58 5.00 -1.09 -4.76
N ARG A 59 4.26 -0.82 -5.84
CA ARG A 59 4.74 -0.88 -7.24
C ARG A 59 5.29 0.45 -7.72
N ALA A 60 5.06 1.48 -6.95
CA ALA A 60 5.50 2.84 -7.17
C ALA A 60 5.39 3.60 -5.86
N PHE A 61 5.89 4.81 -5.81
CA PHE A 61 5.60 5.72 -4.71
C PHE A 61 5.19 7.09 -5.24
N VAL A 62 4.42 7.77 -4.44
CA VAL A 62 4.00 9.14 -4.64
C VAL A 62 4.96 10.03 -3.87
N ASN A 63 5.52 11.05 -4.51
CA ASN A 63 6.41 11.98 -3.80
C ASN A 63 5.67 12.74 -2.69
N SER A 64 4.45 13.18 -2.95
CA SER A 64 3.57 13.92 -2.02
C SER A 64 4.26 15.04 -1.23
N GLY A 65 5.35 15.62 -1.78
CA GLY A 65 6.14 16.64 -1.11
C GLY A 65 6.88 16.18 0.15
N MET A 66 7.08 14.87 0.32
CA MET A 66 7.76 14.30 1.50
C MET A 66 8.95 13.42 1.15
N VAL A 67 8.81 12.46 0.25
CA VAL A 67 9.84 11.42 0.02
C VAL A 67 11.16 12.04 -0.46
N GLN A 68 11.13 12.80 -1.54
CA GLN A 68 12.34 13.42 -2.07
C GLN A 68 12.93 14.50 -1.14
N PRO A 69 12.15 15.39 -0.50
CA PRO A 69 12.66 16.32 0.50
C PRO A 69 13.34 15.64 1.69
N ILE A 70 12.78 14.54 2.22
CA ILE A 70 13.40 13.74 3.29
C ILE A 70 14.76 13.18 2.84
N LEU A 71 14.81 12.55 1.68
CA LEU A 71 16.05 11.97 1.16
C LEU A 71 17.11 13.02 0.91
N LYS A 72 16.73 14.17 0.31
CA LYS A 72 17.61 15.31 0.10
C LYS A 72 18.13 15.87 1.42
N ASP A 73 17.27 16.02 2.42
CA ASP A 73 17.71 16.51 3.75
C ASP A 73 18.68 15.52 4.43
N LEU A 74 18.47 14.21 4.22
CA LEU A 74 19.40 13.18 4.70
C LEU A 74 20.69 13.06 3.86
N GLY A 75 20.81 13.81 2.74
CA GLY A 75 21.93 13.75 1.83
C GLY A 75 21.98 12.42 1.04
N ILE A 76 20.83 11.87 0.71
CA ILE A 76 20.66 10.63 -0.06
C ILE A 76 20.26 11.01 -1.49
N GLU A 77 21.07 10.59 -2.46
CA GLU A 77 20.69 10.65 -3.87
C GLU A 77 19.81 9.44 -4.20
N PHE A 78 18.69 9.69 -4.88
CA PHE A 78 17.70 8.68 -5.20
C PHE A 78 17.22 8.86 -6.63
N GLU A 79 17.63 7.94 -7.47
CA GLU A 79 17.30 7.96 -8.89
C GLU A 79 15.93 7.31 -9.12
N VAL A 80 15.04 8.06 -9.79
CA VAL A 80 13.67 7.64 -10.07
C VAL A 80 13.28 7.97 -11.51
N VAL A 81 12.37 7.17 -12.06
CA VAL A 81 11.72 7.43 -13.34
C VAL A 81 10.24 7.65 -13.14
N LYS A 82 9.60 8.39 -14.04
CA LYS A 82 8.14 8.54 -14.06
C LYS A 82 7.49 7.16 -14.23
N ASN A 83 6.51 6.85 -13.38
CA ASN A 83 5.74 5.64 -13.51
C ASN A 83 4.38 5.96 -14.13
N GLU A 84 4.27 5.76 -15.43
CA GLU A 84 3.06 6.01 -16.21
C GLU A 84 2.01 4.97 -15.89
N ILE A 85 0.79 5.45 -15.60
CA ILE A 85 -0.35 4.61 -15.20
C ILE A 85 -1.30 4.47 -16.37
N SER A 86 -1.84 3.28 -16.54
CA SER A 86 -2.96 3.01 -17.43
C SER A 86 -4.14 2.40 -16.66
N ILE A 87 -5.34 2.61 -17.18
CA ILE A 87 -6.57 1.95 -16.71
C ILE A 87 -7.15 1.17 -17.89
N ALA A 88 -7.46 -0.09 -17.65
CA ALA A 88 -8.14 -0.93 -18.63
C ALA A 88 -9.42 -1.53 -18.02
N ILE A 89 -10.52 -1.46 -18.76
CA ILE A 89 -11.79 -2.13 -18.44
C ILE A 89 -12.21 -2.92 -19.67
N GLU A 90 -12.29 -4.24 -19.51
CA GLU A 90 -12.45 -5.18 -20.62
C GLU A 90 -11.34 -4.96 -21.67
N ASP A 91 -11.68 -4.63 -22.92
CA ASP A 91 -10.76 -4.36 -24.01
C ASP A 91 -10.41 -2.87 -24.21
N GLN A 92 -10.93 -1.98 -23.36
CA GLN A 92 -10.73 -0.55 -23.46
C GLN A 92 -9.62 -0.07 -22.53
N LEU A 93 -8.57 0.53 -23.09
CA LEU A 93 -7.38 1.01 -22.40
C LEU A 93 -7.22 2.53 -22.54
N ILE A 94 -6.86 3.20 -21.46
CA ILE A 94 -6.40 4.59 -21.46
C ILE A 94 -5.06 4.73 -20.75
N GLN A 95 -4.28 5.72 -21.18
CA GLN A 95 -3.07 6.18 -20.49
C GLN A 95 -3.40 7.44 -19.69
N ILE A 96 -2.92 7.52 -18.44
CA ILE A 96 -3.11 8.70 -17.60
C ILE A 96 -1.82 9.52 -17.64
N ASP A 97 -1.71 10.40 -18.62
CA ASP A 97 -0.58 11.30 -18.83
C ASP A 97 -0.86 12.73 -18.34
N SER A 98 -2.11 13.08 -18.23
CA SER A 98 -2.60 14.39 -17.83
C SER A 98 -3.93 14.30 -17.09
N LEU A 99 -4.34 15.39 -16.45
CA LEU A 99 -5.64 15.45 -15.80
C LEU A 99 -6.81 15.35 -16.80
N ASP A 100 -6.58 15.72 -18.05
CA ASP A 100 -7.60 15.67 -19.10
C ASP A 100 -7.88 14.23 -19.61
N ALA A 101 -7.00 13.25 -19.30
CA ALA A 101 -7.26 11.82 -19.53
C ALA A 101 -8.55 11.33 -18.83
N ILE A 102 -9.06 12.08 -17.85
CA ILE A 102 -10.36 11.82 -17.22
C ILE A 102 -11.52 11.83 -18.22
N TYR A 103 -11.43 12.61 -19.30
CA TYR A 103 -12.47 12.64 -20.34
C TYR A 103 -12.40 11.40 -21.25
N GLU A 104 -11.22 10.80 -21.40
CA GLU A 104 -11.09 9.49 -22.05
C GLU A 104 -11.66 8.38 -21.15
N TYR A 105 -11.41 8.45 -19.84
CA TYR A 105 -12.06 7.56 -18.88
C TYR A 105 -13.59 7.70 -18.92
N GLN A 106 -14.11 8.93 -18.99
CA GLN A 106 -15.55 9.18 -19.18
C GLN A 106 -16.08 8.49 -20.45
N ARG A 107 -15.33 8.55 -21.55
CA ARG A 107 -15.74 7.92 -22.82
C ARG A 107 -15.84 6.40 -22.67
N ILE A 108 -14.91 5.76 -21.97
CA ILE A 108 -15.00 4.31 -21.66
C ILE A 108 -16.26 4.02 -20.86
N LEU A 109 -16.51 4.77 -19.80
CA LEU A 109 -17.70 4.55 -18.96
C LEU A 109 -19.00 4.73 -19.74
N LEU A 110 -19.07 5.73 -20.62
CA LEU A 110 -20.24 5.95 -21.50
C LEU A 110 -20.45 4.83 -22.52
N ASN A 111 -19.38 4.22 -23.03
CA ASN A 111 -19.48 3.07 -23.90
C ASN A 111 -19.99 1.81 -23.17
N LEU A 112 -19.56 1.62 -21.92
CA LEU A 112 -19.93 0.46 -21.10
C LEU A 112 -21.34 0.59 -20.48
N TYR A 113 -21.74 1.82 -20.12
CA TYR A 113 -22.98 2.14 -19.40
C TYR A 113 -23.71 3.33 -20.05
N PRO A 114 -24.16 3.20 -21.29
CA PRO A 114 -24.80 4.33 -22.02
C PRO A 114 -26.08 4.82 -21.35
N GLU A 115 -26.78 3.96 -20.59
CA GLU A 115 -27.98 4.29 -19.82
C GLU A 115 -27.71 5.21 -18.62
N ASN A 116 -26.46 5.30 -18.14
CA ASN A 116 -26.05 6.11 -17.00
C ASN A 116 -25.30 7.39 -17.41
N ALA A 117 -25.52 7.90 -18.62
CA ALA A 117 -24.76 9.03 -19.16
C ALA A 117 -24.78 10.28 -18.26
N ASP A 118 -25.93 10.62 -17.68
CA ASP A 118 -26.08 11.78 -16.80
C ASP A 118 -25.35 11.56 -15.46
N ASP A 119 -25.39 10.35 -14.92
CA ASP A 119 -24.70 9.98 -13.70
C ASP A 119 -23.19 10.07 -13.90
N ILE A 120 -22.68 9.46 -14.98
CA ILE A 120 -21.27 9.49 -15.35
C ILE A 120 -20.79 10.94 -15.52
N ALA A 121 -21.54 11.78 -16.24
CA ALA A 121 -21.17 13.18 -16.42
C ALA A 121 -21.06 13.94 -15.08
N ARG A 122 -21.98 13.68 -14.15
CA ARG A 122 -21.96 14.25 -12.79
C ARG A 122 -20.72 13.78 -12.00
N ILE A 123 -20.48 12.47 -11.97
CA ILE A 123 -19.37 11.85 -11.26
C ILE A 123 -18.03 12.37 -11.78
N ILE A 124 -17.81 12.33 -13.09
CA ILE A 124 -16.58 12.81 -13.74
C ILE A 124 -16.30 14.29 -13.43
N LYS A 125 -17.32 15.14 -13.44
CA LYS A 125 -17.17 16.55 -13.04
C LYS A 125 -16.69 16.71 -11.61
N ILE A 126 -17.15 15.85 -10.70
CA ILE A 126 -16.73 15.86 -9.29
C ILE A 126 -15.29 15.36 -9.17
N ILE A 127 -14.94 14.24 -9.83
CA ILE A 127 -13.58 13.67 -9.84
C ILE A 127 -12.60 14.73 -10.38
N TYR A 128 -12.89 15.37 -11.52
CA TYR A 128 -12.02 16.41 -12.08
C TYR A 128 -11.78 17.57 -11.12
N LYS A 129 -12.84 17.99 -10.41
CA LYS A 129 -12.76 19.07 -9.44
C LYS A 129 -11.94 18.71 -8.21
N LEU A 130 -12.16 17.50 -7.64
CA LEU A 130 -11.42 17.03 -6.48
C LEU A 130 -9.97 16.71 -6.84
N SER A 131 -9.70 16.21 -8.04
CA SER A 131 -8.33 16.03 -8.54
C SER A 131 -7.57 17.35 -8.65
N LYS A 132 -8.22 18.44 -9.06
CA LYS A 132 -7.61 19.80 -9.01
C LYS A 132 -7.34 20.28 -7.59
N ASP A 133 -8.22 19.96 -6.64
CA ASP A 133 -8.00 20.28 -5.23
C ASP A 133 -6.83 19.45 -4.65
N THR A 134 -6.73 18.17 -5.04
CA THR A 134 -5.61 17.31 -4.69
C THR A 134 -4.30 17.87 -5.25
N ALA A 135 -4.28 18.36 -6.49
CA ALA A 135 -3.12 19.03 -7.08
C ALA A 135 -2.61 20.20 -6.21
N VAL A 136 -3.51 20.94 -5.58
CA VAL A 136 -3.12 22.04 -4.67
C VAL A 136 -2.38 21.51 -3.44
N LEU A 137 -2.74 20.32 -2.93
CA LEU A 137 -2.03 19.72 -1.78
C LEU A 137 -0.60 19.34 -2.12
N TYR A 138 -0.35 18.97 -3.38
CA TYR A 138 0.96 18.52 -3.88
C TYR A 138 1.79 19.64 -4.52
N GLU A 139 1.27 20.89 -4.57
CA GLU A 139 1.97 22.02 -5.19
C GLU A 139 3.24 22.44 -4.44
N PHE A 140 3.30 22.16 -3.13
CA PHE A 140 4.45 22.48 -2.29
C PHE A 140 4.91 21.24 -1.50
N ASP A 141 6.22 21.16 -1.33
CA ASP A 141 6.83 20.21 -0.39
C ASP A 141 6.39 20.51 1.05
N ASN A 142 6.41 19.49 1.91
CA ASN A 142 5.93 19.61 3.28
C ASN A 142 6.75 20.70 4.04
N PRO A 143 6.11 21.76 4.56
CA PRO A 143 6.80 22.87 5.24
C PRO A 143 7.48 22.47 6.56
N ASN A 144 7.17 21.30 7.12
CA ASN A 144 7.92 20.76 8.26
C ASN A 144 9.30 20.21 7.86
N ILE A 145 9.52 19.94 6.57
CA ILE A 145 10.78 19.42 6.04
C ILE A 145 11.53 20.53 5.33
N VAL A 146 10.83 21.34 4.54
CA VAL A 146 11.41 22.44 3.75
C VAL A 146 11.10 23.78 4.39
N ASP A 147 12.16 24.50 4.80
CA ASP A 147 12.03 25.83 5.41
C ASP A 147 11.85 26.92 4.34
N TYR A 148 10.62 27.29 4.08
CA TYR A 148 10.26 28.39 3.16
C TYR A 148 10.44 29.79 3.76
N THR A 149 10.72 29.94 5.07
CA THR A 149 10.87 31.25 5.71
C THR A 149 12.16 31.92 5.32
N LYS A 150 13.14 31.18 4.82
CA LYS A 150 14.43 31.70 4.36
C LYS A 150 14.32 32.59 3.12
N ASP A 151 13.29 32.42 2.29
CA ASP A 151 13.03 33.25 1.12
C ASP A 151 11.70 34.01 1.27
N LYS A 152 11.78 35.26 1.74
CA LYS A 152 10.61 36.12 1.91
C LYS A 152 9.82 36.34 0.61
N ARG A 153 10.49 36.33 -0.55
CA ARG A 153 9.79 36.45 -1.84
C ARG A 153 8.90 35.24 -2.10
N VAL A 154 9.42 34.03 -1.92
CA VAL A 154 8.64 32.79 -2.05
C VAL A 154 7.50 32.78 -1.04
N LEU A 155 7.74 33.15 0.21
CA LEU A 155 6.73 33.22 1.25
C LEU A 155 5.51 34.05 0.83
N PHE A 156 5.76 35.33 0.38
CA PHE A 156 4.66 36.25 0.07
C PHE A 156 4.04 36.04 -1.32
N THR A 157 4.83 35.64 -2.34
CA THR A 157 4.33 35.56 -3.73
C THR A 157 3.78 34.20 -4.09
N LYS A 158 4.18 33.12 -3.39
CA LYS A 158 3.77 31.75 -3.69
C LYS A 158 3.04 31.09 -2.52
N LEU A 159 3.68 30.99 -1.35
CA LEU A 159 3.14 30.22 -0.22
C LEU A 159 1.87 30.85 0.36
N LEU A 160 1.84 32.19 0.54
CA LEU A 160 0.65 32.84 1.09
C LEU A 160 -0.58 32.71 0.16
N PRO A 161 -0.51 32.97 -1.16
CA PRO A 161 -1.62 32.69 -2.07
C PRO A 161 -2.03 31.22 -2.11
N TRP A 162 -1.06 30.30 -2.06
CA TRP A 162 -1.32 28.88 -2.00
C TRP A 162 -2.08 28.49 -0.71
N THR A 163 -1.74 29.07 0.43
CA THR A 163 -2.43 28.78 1.70
C THR A 163 -3.95 29.02 1.60
N PHE A 164 -4.36 30.08 0.92
CA PHE A 164 -5.80 30.34 0.70
C PHE A 164 -6.45 29.28 -0.19
N LYS A 165 -5.77 28.86 -1.28
CA LYS A 165 -6.25 27.76 -2.13
C LYS A 165 -6.33 26.46 -1.33
N PHE A 166 -5.32 26.16 -0.54
CA PHE A 166 -5.25 24.97 0.33
C PHE A 166 -6.42 24.91 1.32
N LEU A 167 -6.67 26.00 2.05
CA LEU A 167 -7.80 26.07 2.97
C LEU A 167 -9.14 25.90 2.27
N TYR A 168 -9.30 26.45 1.06
CA TYR A 168 -10.50 26.28 0.26
C TYR A 168 -10.67 24.84 -0.21
N SER A 169 -9.59 24.16 -0.62
CA SER A 169 -9.60 22.74 -0.97
C SER A 169 -9.98 21.85 0.22
N LEU A 170 -9.45 22.13 1.41
CA LEU A 170 -9.81 21.45 2.65
C LEU A 170 -11.31 21.58 2.98
N MET A 171 -11.86 22.82 2.86
CA MET A 171 -13.30 23.01 3.06
C MET A 171 -14.15 22.21 2.05
N ARG A 172 -13.64 22.02 0.84
CA ARG A 172 -14.31 21.21 -0.18
C ARG A 172 -14.23 19.73 0.13
N PHE A 173 -13.07 19.23 0.55
CA PHE A 173 -12.90 17.84 0.96
C PHE A 173 -13.84 17.47 2.11
N ASN A 174 -14.08 18.36 3.06
CA ASN A 174 -15.04 18.12 4.13
C ASN A 174 -16.47 17.80 3.63
N LYS A 175 -16.86 18.29 2.45
CA LYS A 175 -18.17 17.95 1.86
C LYS A 175 -18.25 16.51 1.34
N TYR A 176 -17.10 15.88 1.13
CA TYR A 176 -16.96 14.53 0.61
C TYR A 176 -16.25 13.60 1.63
N ASN A 177 -16.42 13.89 2.92
CA ASN A 177 -15.85 13.07 4.00
C ASN A 177 -16.68 11.83 4.34
N MET A 178 -17.74 11.57 3.57
CA MET A 178 -18.47 10.31 3.62
C MET A 178 -17.62 9.20 2.97
N SER A 179 -17.99 7.94 3.18
CA SER A 179 -17.35 6.84 2.47
C SER A 179 -17.66 6.91 0.97
N MET A 180 -16.80 6.26 0.20
CA MET A 180 -16.94 6.23 -1.26
C MET A 180 -18.23 5.51 -1.66
N GLU A 181 -18.59 4.43 -0.99
CA GLU A 181 -19.83 3.70 -1.23
C GLU A 181 -21.05 4.61 -1.01
N GLU A 182 -21.11 5.33 0.14
CA GLU A 182 -22.18 6.30 0.40
C GLU A 182 -22.26 7.44 -0.63
N PHE A 183 -21.11 7.83 -1.18
CA PHE A 183 -21.08 8.83 -2.24
C PHE A 183 -21.73 8.29 -3.51
N PHE A 184 -21.34 7.07 -3.95
CA PHE A 184 -21.85 6.48 -5.20
C PHE A 184 -23.34 6.12 -5.09
N GLU A 185 -23.81 5.60 -3.96
CA GLU A 185 -25.24 5.37 -3.70
C GLU A 185 -26.11 6.62 -3.93
N LYS A 186 -25.53 7.82 -3.76
CA LYS A 186 -26.22 9.11 -4.01
C LYS A 186 -26.10 9.58 -5.46
N GLN A 187 -25.21 8.99 -6.26
CA GLN A 187 -24.95 9.43 -7.62
C GLN A 187 -25.63 8.55 -8.67
N THR A 188 -25.75 7.25 -8.41
CA THR A 188 -26.28 6.28 -9.38
C THR A 188 -26.91 5.10 -8.67
N ASP A 189 -27.93 4.50 -9.31
CA ASP A 189 -28.53 3.23 -8.87
C ASP A 189 -27.86 2.02 -9.55
N ASN A 190 -26.87 2.25 -10.42
CA ASN A 190 -26.17 1.19 -11.14
C ASN A 190 -25.02 0.66 -10.25
N GLN A 191 -25.24 -0.53 -9.66
CA GLN A 191 -24.25 -1.17 -8.79
C GLN A 191 -22.97 -1.54 -9.54
N SER A 192 -23.08 -2.03 -10.76
CA SER A 192 -21.95 -2.39 -11.62
C SER A 192 -21.01 -1.20 -11.87
N LEU A 193 -21.57 -0.03 -12.21
CA LEU A 193 -20.82 1.21 -12.37
C LEU A 193 -20.14 1.61 -11.05
N THR A 194 -20.84 1.48 -9.92
CA THR A 194 -20.27 1.74 -8.59
C THR A 194 -19.08 0.82 -8.34
N ASP A 195 -19.23 -0.48 -8.54
CA ASP A 195 -18.22 -1.48 -8.23
C ASP A 195 -16.93 -1.26 -9.00
N ILE A 196 -16.98 -1.08 -10.32
CA ILE A 196 -15.76 -0.86 -11.12
C ILE A 196 -15.00 0.42 -10.77
N MET A 197 -15.69 1.42 -10.19
CA MET A 197 -15.07 2.67 -9.75
C MET A 197 -14.56 2.60 -8.30
N THR A 198 -14.94 1.59 -7.54
CA THR A 198 -14.67 1.53 -6.08
C THR A 198 -13.83 0.33 -5.66
N GLN A 199 -13.95 -0.82 -6.34
CA GLN A 199 -13.47 -2.11 -5.87
C GLN A 199 -11.94 -2.25 -5.73
N PHE A 200 -11.15 -1.34 -6.27
CA PHE A 200 -9.69 -1.32 -6.07
C PHE A 200 -9.23 -0.41 -4.92
N PHE A 201 -10.17 0.31 -4.28
CA PHE A 201 -9.90 1.05 -3.04
C PHE A 201 -10.24 0.19 -1.82
N PHE A 202 -9.65 0.56 -0.68
CA PHE A 202 -10.02 -0.03 0.60
C PHE A 202 -11.47 0.32 0.97
N ARG A 203 -12.13 -0.59 1.65
CA ARG A 203 -13.52 -0.37 2.10
C ARG A 203 -13.64 0.87 2.97
N LYS A 204 -14.73 1.61 2.79
CA LYS A 204 -15.01 2.87 3.49
C LYS A 204 -13.96 3.96 3.29
N THR A 205 -13.13 3.85 2.23
CA THR A 205 -12.23 4.95 1.85
C THR A 205 -13.02 6.24 1.71
N PRO A 206 -12.55 7.37 2.32
CA PRO A 206 -13.23 8.65 2.17
C PRO A 206 -13.34 9.09 0.71
N ALA A 207 -14.53 9.53 0.30
CA ALA A 207 -14.81 9.87 -1.10
C ALA A 207 -13.91 10.98 -1.63
N TYR A 208 -13.54 11.98 -0.82
CA TYR A 208 -12.62 13.04 -1.26
C TYR A 208 -11.26 12.47 -1.69
N PHE A 209 -10.77 11.43 -1.01
CA PHE A 209 -9.47 10.83 -1.31
C PHE A 209 -9.54 9.99 -2.59
N SER A 210 -10.50 9.06 -2.69
CA SER A 210 -10.65 8.18 -3.86
C SER A 210 -10.97 8.97 -5.15
N LEU A 211 -11.88 9.93 -5.08
CA LEU A 211 -12.23 10.78 -6.23
C LEU A 211 -11.11 11.75 -6.62
N GLY A 212 -10.27 12.17 -5.65
CA GLY A 212 -9.06 12.98 -5.91
C GLY A 212 -7.88 12.17 -6.43
N TYR A 213 -7.94 10.84 -6.33
CA TYR A 213 -6.83 9.94 -6.62
C TYR A 213 -6.40 9.94 -8.09
N PHE A 214 -7.27 10.36 -9.00
CA PHE A 214 -6.93 10.50 -10.42
C PHE A 214 -5.73 11.45 -10.64
N TYR A 215 -5.59 12.49 -9.81
CA TYR A 215 -4.39 13.33 -9.82
C TYR A 215 -3.17 12.60 -9.26
N VAL A 216 -3.34 11.74 -8.26
CA VAL A 216 -2.23 11.03 -7.61
C VAL A 216 -1.50 10.12 -8.60
N TYR A 217 -2.21 9.53 -9.56
CA TYR A 217 -1.59 8.75 -10.65
C TYR A 217 -0.56 9.57 -11.45
N LEU A 218 -0.71 10.88 -11.54
CA LEU A 218 0.23 11.76 -12.22
C LEU A 218 1.53 12.02 -11.43
N ASP A 219 1.55 11.69 -10.13
CA ASP A 219 2.71 11.85 -9.24
C ASP A 219 3.39 10.50 -8.89
N TYR A 220 3.16 9.47 -9.69
CA TYR A 220 3.77 8.15 -9.51
C TYR A 220 5.18 8.12 -10.07
N PHE A 221 6.12 7.62 -9.25
CA PHE A 221 7.53 7.40 -9.57
C PHE A 221 7.94 5.98 -9.25
N TYR A 222 8.94 5.49 -9.98
CA TYR A 222 9.53 4.18 -9.76
C TYR A 222 11.05 4.31 -9.57
N PRO A 223 11.63 3.73 -8.53
CA PRO A 223 13.08 3.79 -8.29
C PRO A 223 13.84 2.85 -9.23
N ILE A 224 14.99 3.31 -9.70
CA ILE A 224 15.95 2.44 -10.38
C ILE A 224 16.43 1.37 -9.40
N ASN A 225 16.57 0.13 -9.87
CA ASN A 225 16.81 -1.09 -9.10
C ASN A 225 15.65 -1.56 -8.20
N GLY A 226 14.41 -1.16 -8.49
CA GLY A 226 13.22 -1.59 -7.74
C GLY A 226 12.95 -0.81 -6.47
N THR A 227 11.79 -1.05 -5.87
CA THR A 227 11.35 -0.31 -4.68
C THR A 227 12.21 -0.57 -3.44
N GLY A 228 12.86 -1.74 -3.38
CA GLY A 228 13.82 -2.10 -2.33
C GLY A 228 15.11 -1.26 -2.31
N ALA A 229 15.37 -0.45 -3.35
CA ALA A 229 16.49 0.49 -3.36
C ALA A 229 16.36 1.54 -2.25
N LEU A 230 15.14 2.00 -1.97
CA LEU A 230 14.87 3.04 -0.98
C LEU A 230 15.25 2.62 0.46
N PRO A 231 14.75 1.50 1.02
CA PRO A 231 15.15 1.05 2.35
C PRO A 231 16.65 0.71 2.42
N LYS A 232 17.27 0.22 1.34
CA LYS A 232 18.71 -0.04 1.29
C LYS A 232 19.54 1.24 1.43
N LEU A 233 19.14 2.32 0.79
CA LEU A 233 19.78 3.63 0.93
C LEU A 233 19.66 4.18 2.36
N LEU A 234 18.47 4.08 2.97
CA LEU A 234 18.26 4.49 4.36
C LEU A 234 19.06 3.62 5.34
N HIS A 235 19.11 2.30 5.14
CA HIS A 235 19.94 1.39 5.91
C HIS A 235 21.41 1.83 5.90
N ASN A 236 21.98 2.03 4.71
CA ASN A 236 23.35 2.47 4.55
C ASN A 236 23.60 3.81 5.26
N LYS A 237 22.64 4.74 5.17
CA LYS A 237 22.72 6.04 5.82
C LYS A 237 22.75 5.96 7.35
N VAL A 238 21.98 5.04 7.94
CA VAL A 238 22.02 4.77 9.38
C VAL A 238 23.42 4.29 9.81
N ILE A 239 24.00 3.33 9.05
CA ILE A 239 25.35 2.81 9.34
C ILE A 239 26.43 3.89 9.16
N GLU A 240 26.39 4.65 8.05
CA GLU A 240 27.32 5.74 7.78
C GLU A 240 27.35 6.77 8.91
N ASN A 241 26.21 7.05 9.50
CA ASN A 241 26.05 7.98 10.62
C ASN A 241 26.40 7.36 12.00
N GLY A 242 26.86 6.08 12.05
CA GLY A 242 27.27 5.40 13.29
C GLY A 242 26.14 4.71 14.06
N GLY A 243 24.95 4.55 13.48
CA GLY A 243 23.87 3.75 14.07
C GLY A 243 24.15 2.24 14.01
N THR A 244 23.52 1.50 14.91
CA THR A 244 23.65 0.03 14.98
C THR A 244 22.34 -0.63 14.55
N LEU A 245 22.43 -1.66 13.69
CA LEU A 245 21.29 -2.50 13.31
C LEU A 245 21.46 -3.90 13.93
N GLN A 246 20.42 -4.36 14.61
CA GLN A 246 20.29 -5.69 15.18
C GLN A 246 19.15 -6.43 14.47
N LEU A 247 19.46 -7.09 13.36
CA LEU A 247 18.52 -7.85 12.55
C LEU A 247 18.38 -9.30 13.06
N GLY A 248 17.31 -10.01 12.65
CA GLY A 248 17.02 -11.36 13.09
C GLY A 248 16.63 -11.44 14.57
N THR A 249 16.24 -10.32 15.19
CA THR A 249 16.01 -10.21 16.63
C THR A 249 14.57 -9.79 16.91
N GLN A 250 13.78 -10.70 17.46
CA GLN A 250 12.38 -10.47 17.77
C GLN A 250 12.20 -10.01 19.22
N ILE A 251 11.73 -8.78 19.43
CA ILE A 251 11.32 -8.32 20.76
C ILE A 251 10.04 -9.05 21.19
N LYS A 252 10.02 -9.51 22.44
CA LYS A 252 8.92 -10.27 23.07
C LYS A 252 8.30 -9.56 24.25
N GLU A 253 9.04 -8.69 24.93
CA GLU A 253 8.54 -7.97 26.08
C GLU A 253 9.09 -6.54 26.13
N ILE A 254 8.26 -5.62 26.55
CA ILE A 254 8.59 -4.23 26.79
C ILE A 254 8.35 -3.95 28.28
N ILE A 255 9.38 -3.54 29.01
CA ILE A 255 9.31 -3.27 30.46
C ILE A 255 9.59 -1.77 30.70
N PRO A 256 8.56 -0.91 30.61
CA PRO A 256 8.76 0.54 30.68
C PRO A 256 9.27 1.03 32.03
N SER A 257 8.90 0.35 33.14
CA SER A 257 9.37 0.69 34.48
C SER A 257 10.88 0.50 34.68
N GLU A 258 11.50 -0.31 33.81
CA GLU A 258 12.95 -0.57 33.83
C GLU A 258 13.65 0.02 32.58
N MET A 259 12.92 0.72 31.73
CA MET A 259 13.41 1.31 30.46
C MET A 259 14.19 0.28 29.64
N LYS A 260 13.60 -0.88 29.39
CA LYS A 260 14.21 -1.95 28.60
C LYS A 260 13.21 -2.71 27.76
N VAL A 261 13.69 -3.31 26.67
CA VAL A 261 13.01 -4.34 25.90
C VAL A 261 13.77 -5.66 26.00
N VAL A 262 13.07 -6.79 25.86
CA VAL A 262 13.64 -8.14 25.95
C VAL A 262 13.29 -8.88 24.65
N ASP A 263 14.27 -9.55 24.05
CA ASP A 263 14.08 -10.35 22.86
C ASP A 263 13.63 -11.80 23.16
N SER A 264 13.45 -12.61 22.11
CA SER A 264 13.04 -14.01 22.22
C SER A 264 14.09 -14.93 22.87
N GLU A 265 15.35 -14.50 22.94
CA GLU A 265 16.47 -15.23 23.55
C GLU A 265 16.74 -14.80 25.00
N GLY A 266 16.02 -13.74 25.46
CA GLY A 266 16.18 -13.20 26.81
C GLY A 266 17.23 -12.09 26.92
N ASN A 267 17.82 -11.66 25.79
CA ASN A 267 18.74 -10.51 25.82
C ASN A 267 17.97 -9.23 26.10
N GLN A 268 18.59 -8.34 26.89
CA GLN A 268 17.96 -7.09 27.35
C GLN A 268 18.64 -5.88 26.73
N TYR A 269 17.83 -4.98 26.19
CA TYR A 269 18.28 -3.74 25.58
C TYR A 269 17.70 -2.56 26.36
N LYS A 270 18.56 -1.87 27.12
CA LYS A 270 18.20 -0.65 27.86
C LYS A 270 18.13 0.55 26.93
N TYR A 271 17.24 1.48 27.21
CA TYR A 271 17.05 2.70 26.44
C TYR A 271 16.76 3.90 27.35
N ASP A 272 17.04 5.09 26.85
CA ASP A 272 16.50 6.34 27.39
C ASP A 272 15.16 6.67 26.67
N HIS A 273 15.07 6.32 25.37
CA HIS A 273 13.86 6.45 24.56
C HIS A 273 13.61 5.17 23.74
N LEU A 274 12.34 4.78 23.66
CA LEU A 274 11.88 3.69 22.82
C LEU A 274 10.97 4.25 21.71
N ILE A 275 11.28 3.92 20.46
CA ILE A 275 10.41 4.15 19.31
C ILE A 275 9.92 2.81 18.80
N TRP A 276 8.60 2.60 18.84
CA TRP A 276 7.99 1.43 18.26
C TRP A 276 7.51 1.72 16.84
N ALA A 277 8.22 1.23 15.84
CA ALA A 277 7.96 1.40 14.42
C ALA A 277 7.49 0.08 13.75
N ALA A 278 6.89 -0.81 14.54
CA ALA A 278 6.33 -2.09 14.13
C ALA A 278 4.81 -2.12 14.37
N ASP A 279 4.18 -3.28 14.21
CA ASP A 279 2.74 -3.44 14.42
C ASP A 279 2.29 -2.97 15.82
N LEU A 280 1.28 -2.08 15.85
CA LEU A 280 0.83 -1.46 17.10
C LEU A 280 0.06 -2.43 18.01
N LYS A 281 -0.69 -3.39 17.46
CA LYS A 281 -1.33 -4.44 18.27
C LYS A 281 -0.27 -5.29 18.98
N THR A 282 0.83 -5.57 18.31
CA THR A 282 1.97 -6.30 18.90
C THR A 282 2.60 -5.52 20.05
N PHE A 283 2.77 -4.20 19.92
CA PHE A 283 3.23 -3.35 21.03
C PHE A 283 2.38 -3.53 22.28
N TYR A 284 1.06 -3.40 22.16
CA TYR A 284 0.15 -3.50 23.30
C TYR A 284 0.04 -4.91 23.89
N ARG A 285 0.31 -5.95 23.09
CA ARG A 285 0.38 -7.34 23.60
C ARG A 285 1.67 -7.64 24.38
N GLN A 286 2.75 -6.92 24.09
CA GLN A 286 4.08 -7.17 24.63
C GLN A 286 4.46 -6.26 25.79
N ILE A 287 3.70 -5.19 26.03
CA ILE A 287 4.01 -4.26 27.12
C ILE A 287 3.65 -4.86 28.47
N ASN A 288 4.66 -4.89 29.38
CA ASN A 288 4.51 -5.33 30.74
C ASN A 288 4.26 -4.11 31.65
N PRO A 289 3.05 -3.96 32.23
CA PRO A 289 2.71 -2.81 33.06
C PRO A 289 3.24 -2.88 34.49
N VAL A 290 3.92 -3.94 34.86
CA VAL A 290 4.46 -4.12 36.24
C VAL A 290 5.42 -3.00 36.61
N GLY A 291 5.22 -2.40 37.76
CA GLY A 291 6.04 -1.29 38.26
C GLY A 291 5.64 0.11 37.74
N LEU A 292 4.61 0.20 36.88
CA LEU A 292 4.05 1.49 36.47
C LEU A 292 3.06 2.05 37.49
N ASP A 293 2.93 3.38 37.52
CA ASP A 293 1.89 4.07 38.30
C ASP A 293 0.49 3.62 37.88
N LYS A 294 -0.44 3.55 38.86
CA LYS A 294 -1.82 3.12 38.64
C LYS A 294 -2.56 3.95 37.57
N THR A 295 -2.28 5.25 37.49
CA THR A 295 -2.92 6.14 36.50
C THR A 295 -2.41 5.83 35.09
N ILE A 296 -1.11 5.57 34.97
CA ILE A 296 -0.48 5.20 33.70
C ILE A 296 -1.00 3.83 33.26
N THR A 297 -1.02 2.84 34.18
CA THR A 297 -1.54 1.49 33.91
C THR A 297 -3.00 1.51 33.45
N LYS A 298 -3.84 2.35 34.07
CA LYS A 298 -5.24 2.52 33.64
C LYS A 298 -5.35 3.05 32.20
N LYS A 299 -4.65 4.12 31.89
CA LYS A 299 -4.63 4.71 30.53
C LYS A 299 -4.09 3.71 29.49
N LEU A 300 -3.04 2.98 29.85
CA LEU A 300 -2.47 1.95 29.01
C LEU A 300 -3.47 0.85 28.68
N ASN A 301 -4.21 0.37 29.69
CA ASN A 301 -5.24 -0.67 29.50
C ASN A 301 -6.42 -0.17 28.63
N GLU A 302 -6.87 1.08 28.84
CA GLU A 302 -7.91 1.69 28.03
C GLU A 302 -7.50 1.79 26.55
N GLN A 303 -6.26 2.26 26.29
CA GLN A 303 -5.71 2.32 24.95
C GLN A 303 -5.48 0.93 24.34
N SER A 304 -4.94 0.00 25.13
CA SER A 304 -4.74 -1.39 24.72
C SER A 304 -6.03 -2.03 24.25
N GLN A 305 -7.11 -1.90 25.03
CA GLN A 305 -8.41 -2.44 24.65
C GLN A 305 -8.89 -1.85 23.31
N LYS A 306 -8.80 -0.52 23.14
CA LYS A 306 -9.20 0.14 21.91
C LYS A 306 -8.40 -0.36 20.70
N ILE A 307 -7.08 -0.43 20.82
CA ILE A 307 -6.18 -0.85 19.72
C ILE A 307 -6.35 -2.33 19.38
N LEU A 308 -6.43 -3.20 20.38
CA LEU A 308 -6.54 -4.65 20.15
C LEU A 308 -7.85 -5.05 19.49
N THR A 309 -8.95 -4.30 19.70
CA THR A 309 -10.25 -4.51 19.07
C THR A 309 -10.41 -3.79 17.72
N SER A 310 -9.53 -2.87 17.39
CA SER A 310 -9.56 -2.15 16.09
C SER A 310 -9.27 -3.10 14.94
N LYS A 311 -9.95 -2.91 13.81
CA LYS A 311 -9.75 -3.68 12.59
C LYS A 311 -8.57 -3.11 11.78
N ALA A 312 -7.67 -3.96 11.33
CA ALA A 312 -6.62 -3.57 10.40
C ALA A 312 -7.20 -3.35 8.99
N ALA A 313 -6.48 -2.62 8.14
CA ALA A 313 -6.88 -2.45 6.75
C ALA A 313 -6.77 -3.78 5.97
N GLU A 314 -7.35 -3.78 4.78
CA GLU A 314 -7.30 -4.93 3.89
C GLU A 314 -5.86 -5.29 3.52
N SER A 315 -5.69 -6.54 3.18
CA SER A 315 -4.46 -7.12 2.66
C SER A 315 -4.54 -7.30 1.14
N VAL A 316 -3.56 -7.99 0.57
CA VAL A 316 -3.48 -8.29 -0.87
C VAL A 316 -3.08 -9.74 -1.11
N PHE A 317 -3.54 -10.29 -2.23
CA PHE A 317 -2.90 -11.41 -2.89
C PHE A 317 -1.99 -10.86 -3.98
N ILE A 318 -0.74 -11.31 -4.02
CA ILE A 318 0.24 -10.87 -5.01
C ILE A 318 0.79 -12.09 -5.73
N MET A 319 0.77 -12.06 -7.05
CA MET A 319 1.41 -13.04 -7.90
C MET A 319 2.61 -12.42 -8.64
N PHE A 320 3.70 -13.14 -8.68
CA PHE A 320 4.94 -12.84 -9.39
C PHE A 320 5.08 -13.86 -10.51
N VAL A 321 5.14 -13.40 -11.74
CA VAL A 321 5.15 -14.25 -12.94
C VAL A 321 6.34 -13.87 -13.81
N ALA A 322 7.21 -14.83 -14.09
CA ALA A 322 8.26 -14.69 -15.09
C ALA A 322 7.81 -15.34 -16.40
N VAL A 323 7.95 -14.61 -17.49
CA VAL A 323 7.50 -15.07 -18.81
C VAL A 323 8.57 -14.91 -19.89
N ASP A 324 8.63 -15.86 -20.80
CA ASP A 324 9.49 -15.84 -21.98
C ASP A 324 8.84 -15.04 -23.11
N ARG A 325 8.57 -13.76 -22.84
CA ARG A 325 7.91 -12.85 -23.76
C ARG A 325 8.52 -11.44 -23.61
N PRO A 326 8.77 -10.72 -24.73
CA PRO A 326 9.45 -9.43 -24.69
C PRO A 326 8.64 -8.35 -23.98
N PRO A 327 9.27 -7.41 -23.27
CA PRO A 327 8.59 -6.33 -22.56
C PRO A 327 7.70 -5.45 -23.46
N SER A 328 8.06 -5.28 -24.73
CA SER A 328 7.27 -4.51 -25.70
C SER A 328 5.85 -5.03 -25.86
N TYR A 329 5.63 -6.34 -25.75
CA TYR A 329 4.30 -6.94 -25.81
C TYR A 329 3.38 -6.39 -24.70
N PHE A 330 3.89 -6.26 -23.49
CA PHE A 330 3.15 -5.76 -22.33
C PHE A 330 2.97 -4.24 -22.39
N LEU A 331 3.99 -3.52 -22.90
CA LEU A 331 3.92 -2.07 -23.09
C LEU A 331 2.75 -1.68 -24.02
N GLU A 332 2.60 -2.40 -25.13
CA GLU A 332 1.55 -2.13 -26.13
C GLU A 332 0.13 -2.41 -25.61
N ARG A 333 -0.03 -3.38 -24.67
CA ARG A 333 -1.34 -3.85 -24.21
C ARG A 333 -1.78 -3.29 -22.87
N GLY A 334 -0.85 -2.98 -21.99
CA GLY A 334 -1.18 -2.55 -20.62
C GLY A 334 -0.31 -1.40 -20.10
N GLY A 335 0.80 -1.08 -20.81
CA GLY A 335 1.74 -0.08 -20.33
C GLY A 335 2.66 -0.60 -19.22
N LYS A 336 3.28 0.34 -18.49
CA LYS A 336 4.28 0.04 -17.46
C LYS A 336 3.64 -0.39 -16.14
N HIS A 337 2.47 0.18 -15.84
CA HIS A 337 1.72 -0.05 -14.62
C HIS A 337 0.22 0.18 -14.91
N MET A 338 -0.59 -0.83 -14.73
CA MET A 338 -1.98 -0.85 -15.15
C MET A 338 -2.92 -1.27 -14.02
N PHE A 339 -4.07 -0.62 -13.94
CA PHE A 339 -5.23 -1.13 -13.23
C PHE A 339 -6.19 -1.75 -14.24
N PHE A 340 -6.40 -3.05 -14.12
CA PHE A 340 -7.19 -3.85 -15.08
C PHE A 340 -8.43 -4.45 -14.43
N THR A 341 -9.59 -4.19 -15.01
CA THR A 341 -10.89 -4.77 -14.63
C THR A 341 -11.40 -5.64 -15.79
N PRO A 342 -11.39 -6.96 -15.67
CA PRO A 342 -11.74 -7.89 -16.76
C PRO A 342 -13.18 -7.81 -17.22
N SER A 343 -14.09 -7.42 -16.32
CA SER A 343 -15.53 -7.37 -16.60
C SER A 343 -16.15 -6.08 -16.06
N LYS A 344 -16.95 -5.42 -16.88
CA LYS A 344 -17.76 -4.27 -16.45
C LYS A 344 -18.79 -4.61 -15.37
N GLN A 345 -19.09 -5.88 -15.17
CA GLN A 345 -20.05 -6.31 -14.14
C GLN A 345 -19.61 -5.90 -12.74
N GLY A 346 -18.28 -5.92 -12.46
CA GLY A 346 -17.72 -5.66 -11.15
C GLY A 346 -18.05 -6.75 -10.13
N LEU A 347 -17.50 -6.62 -8.92
CA LEU A 347 -17.58 -7.66 -7.88
C LEU A 347 -18.98 -7.82 -7.25
N GLY A 348 -19.77 -6.74 -7.17
CA GLY A 348 -21.10 -6.79 -6.60
C GLY A 348 -21.18 -7.57 -5.28
N GLU A 349 -22.17 -8.47 -5.19
CA GLU A 349 -22.41 -9.30 -4.01
C GLU A 349 -21.24 -10.25 -3.67
N ILE A 350 -20.40 -10.61 -4.64
CA ILE A 350 -19.21 -11.48 -4.43
C ILE A 350 -18.32 -10.92 -3.32
N ASN A 351 -18.11 -9.61 -3.30
CA ASN A 351 -17.28 -8.94 -2.30
C ASN A 351 -18.06 -8.39 -1.10
N HIS A 352 -19.37 -8.50 -1.07
CA HIS A 352 -20.24 -8.00 0.00
C HIS A 352 -20.97 -9.15 0.69
N SER A 353 -22.24 -9.40 0.34
CA SER A 353 -23.08 -10.37 1.01
C SER A 353 -22.57 -11.82 0.91
N LEU A 354 -22.09 -12.24 -0.27
CA LEU A 354 -21.60 -13.61 -0.47
C LEU A 354 -20.28 -13.84 0.27
N LYS A 355 -19.38 -12.84 0.29
CA LYS A 355 -18.16 -12.92 1.12
C LYS A 355 -18.48 -12.99 2.60
N GLN A 356 -19.40 -12.17 3.08
CA GLN A 356 -19.81 -12.19 4.48
C GLN A 356 -20.42 -13.55 4.84
N GLU A 357 -21.32 -14.07 4.01
CA GLU A 357 -21.91 -15.40 4.19
C GLU A 357 -20.85 -16.51 4.18
N LEU A 358 -19.87 -16.41 3.26
CA LEU A 358 -18.76 -17.34 3.19
C LEU A 358 -17.96 -17.36 4.50
N VAL A 359 -17.62 -16.19 5.04
CA VAL A 359 -16.86 -16.06 6.28
C VAL A 359 -17.67 -16.54 7.47
N GLU A 360 -18.93 -16.11 7.63
CA GLU A 360 -19.77 -16.45 8.78
C GLU A 360 -20.15 -17.94 8.82
N ASN A 361 -20.34 -18.57 7.67
CA ASN A 361 -20.78 -19.95 7.55
C ASN A 361 -19.74 -20.89 6.91
N PHE A 362 -18.46 -20.55 7.00
CA PHE A 362 -17.37 -21.27 6.34
C PHE A 362 -17.39 -22.79 6.62
N GLU A 363 -17.64 -23.15 7.89
CA GLU A 363 -17.70 -24.56 8.33
C GLU A 363 -18.84 -25.37 7.67
N LYS A 364 -19.83 -24.71 7.06
CA LYS A 364 -20.96 -25.34 6.37
C LYS A 364 -20.78 -25.36 4.86
N LYS A 365 -19.77 -24.65 4.34
CA LYS A 365 -19.48 -24.59 2.90
C LYS A 365 -18.59 -25.74 2.50
N SER A 366 -18.88 -26.36 1.36
CA SER A 366 -17.96 -27.32 0.76
C SER A 366 -16.76 -26.58 0.12
N LYS A 367 -15.66 -27.29 -0.07
CA LYS A 367 -14.48 -26.75 -0.76
C LYS A 367 -14.84 -26.25 -2.16
N GLU A 368 -15.68 -26.97 -2.88
CA GLU A 368 -16.14 -26.61 -4.22
C GLU A 368 -16.92 -25.29 -4.23
N GLN A 369 -17.73 -25.03 -3.21
CA GLN A 369 -18.45 -23.77 -3.08
C GLN A 369 -17.51 -22.58 -2.81
N VAL A 370 -16.46 -22.79 -2.02
CA VAL A 370 -15.43 -21.77 -1.79
C VAL A 370 -14.62 -21.51 -3.07
N LEU A 371 -14.26 -22.55 -3.81
CA LEU A 371 -13.54 -22.43 -5.09
C LEU A 371 -14.41 -21.79 -6.18
N GLN A 372 -15.73 -22.04 -6.19
CA GLN A 372 -16.63 -21.34 -7.10
C GLN A 372 -16.67 -19.84 -6.80
N TRP A 373 -16.82 -19.46 -5.51
CA TRP A 373 -16.73 -18.07 -5.10
C TRP A 373 -15.39 -17.43 -5.53
N LEU A 374 -14.28 -18.15 -5.39
CA LEU A 374 -12.96 -17.70 -5.83
C LEU A 374 -12.91 -17.45 -7.34
N ASN A 375 -13.49 -18.34 -8.14
CA ASN A 375 -13.55 -18.19 -9.59
C ASN A 375 -14.27 -16.88 -9.97
N ASP A 376 -15.47 -16.68 -9.43
CA ASP A 376 -16.26 -15.49 -9.68
C ASP A 376 -15.53 -14.20 -9.19
N PHE A 377 -14.87 -14.27 -8.03
CA PHE A 377 -14.04 -13.20 -7.51
C PHE A 377 -12.89 -12.84 -8.46
N CYS A 378 -12.20 -13.81 -9.02
CA CYS A 378 -11.10 -13.54 -9.96
C CYS A 378 -11.60 -12.98 -11.30
N GLU A 379 -12.74 -13.39 -11.80
CA GLU A 379 -13.31 -12.91 -13.06
C GLU A 379 -13.80 -11.45 -12.99
N LEU A 380 -14.23 -11.03 -11.81
CA LEU A 380 -14.91 -9.74 -11.64
C LEU A 380 -14.05 -8.67 -10.95
N ASN A 381 -12.88 -9.05 -10.41
CA ASN A 381 -12.05 -8.16 -9.61
C ASN A 381 -11.23 -7.18 -10.47
N THR A 382 -10.73 -6.11 -9.84
CA THR A 382 -9.73 -5.23 -10.44
C THR A 382 -8.34 -5.65 -9.97
N TYR A 383 -7.41 -5.72 -10.92
CA TYR A 383 -6.02 -6.08 -10.70
C TYR A 383 -5.09 -4.90 -10.91
N GLU A 384 -4.10 -4.76 -10.03
CA GLU A 384 -2.94 -3.91 -10.24
C GLU A 384 -1.84 -4.75 -10.91
N VAL A 385 -1.39 -4.34 -12.09
CA VAL A 385 -0.34 -5.02 -12.86
C VAL A 385 0.85 -4.10 -13.01
N SER A 386 2.03 -4.56 -12.66
CA SER A 386 3.28 -3.82 -12.79
C SER A 386 4.30 -4.62 -13.58
N VAL A 387 4.99 -3.93 -14.50
CA VAL A 387 6.02 -4.50 -15.39
C VAL A 387 7.36 -3.77 -15.14
N PRO A 388 8.15 -4.16 -14.11
CA PRO A 388 9.33 -3.43 -13.69
C PRO A 388 10.38 -3.20 -14.79
N VAL A 389 10.61 -4.21 -15.62
CA VAL A 389 11.61 -4.15 -16.72
C VAL A 389 11.34 -3.01 -17.72
N LEU A 390 10.11 -2.53 -17.84
CA LEU A 390 9.76 -1.37 -18.67
C LEU A 390 10.21 -0.03 -18.06
N ARG A 391 10.63 -0.03 -16.80
CA ARG A 391 11.14 1.16 -16.09
C ARG A 391 12.63 1.06 -15.83
N ASP A 392 13.13 -0.15 -15.59
CA ASP A 392 14.55 -0.46 -15.46
C ASP A 392 14.86 -1.78 -16.17
N PRO A 393 15.50 -1.75 -17.36
CA PRO A 393 15.77 -2.95 -18.15
C PRO A 393 16.60 -4.02 -17.44
N LYS A 394 17.28 -3.68 -16.34
CA LYS A 394 18.09 -4.63 -15.57
C LYS A 394 17.27 -5.58 -14.68
N LEU A 395 15.97 -5.35 -14.57
CA LEU A 395 15.08 -6.10 -13.65
C LEU A 395 14.54 -7.41 -14.24
N ALA A 396 14.91 -7.75 -15.47
CA ALA A 396 14.65 -9.05 -16.08
C ALA A 396 15.74 -9.42 -17.09
N PRO A 397 15.90 -10.69 -17.46
CA PRO A 397 16.76 -11.11 -18.56
C PRO A 397 16.31 -10.53 -19.91
N ASP A 398 17.25 -10.37 -20.84
CA ASP A 398 16.99 -9.83 -22.16
C ASP A 398 15.88 -10.62 -22.89
N GLY A 399 14.89 -9.90 -23.40
CA GLY A 399 13.77 -10.49 -24.13
C GLY A 399 12.69 -11.13 -23.25
N GLN A 400 12.86 -11.14 -21.94
CA GLN A 400 11.93 -11.73 -20.97
C GLN A 400 11.28 -10.66 -20.08
N THR A 401 10.19 -11.02 -19.42
CA THR A 401 9.42 -10.07 -18.62
C THR A 401 9.01 -10.65 -17.26
N GLY A 402 9.26 -9.90 -16.19
CA GLY A 402 8.65 -10.14 -14.89
C GLY A 402 7.37 -9.32 -14.72
N LEU A 403 6.28 -9.98 -14.34
CA LEU A 403 4.99 -9.35 -14.02
C LEU A 403 4.70 -9.48 -12.54
N MET A 404 4.15 -8.43 -11.96
CA MET A 404 3.51 -8.47 -10.64
C MET A 404 2.03 -8.19 -10.82
N ILE A 405 1.18 -9.13 -10.44
CA ILE A 405 -0.27 -9.02 -10.52
C ILE A 405 -0.81 -9.10 -9.10
N SER A 406 -1.57 -8.11 -8.66
CA SER A 406 -2.14 -8.10 -7.31
C SER A 406 -3.59 -7.64 -7.29
N CYS A 407 -4.31 -8.09 -6.28
CA CYS A 407 -5.65 -7.61 -5.96
C CYS A 407 -5.83 -7.54 -4.43
N LEU A 408 -6.71 -6.67 -3.96
CA LEU A 408 -7.11 -6.66 -2.55
C LEU A 408 -7.74 -8.01 -2.20
N PHE A 409 -7.34 -8.57 -1.08
CA PHE A 409 -7.85 -9.86 -0.62
C PHE A 409 -8.00 -9.90 0.89
N ASP A 410 -9.08 -10.51 1.35
CA ASP A 410 -9.48 -10.53 2.75
C ASP A 410 -8.66 -11.54 3.57
N PHE A 411 -8.06 -11.07 4.68
CA PHE A 411 -7.29 -11.92 5.58
C PHE A 411 -8.17 -13.00 6.22
N GLU A 412 -9.40 -12.70 6.57
CA GLU A 412 -10.28 -13.60 7.29
C GLU A 412 -10.65 -14.83 6.44
N VAL A 413 -10.83 -14.67 5.14
CA VAL A 413 -11.06 -15.78 4.20
C VAL A 413 -9.86 -16.71 4.18
N ILE A 414 -8.65 -16.16 4.03
CA ILE A 414 -7.40 -16.93 3.99
C ILE A 414 -7.13 -17.65 5.31
N ASP A 415 -7.37 -17.02 6.44
CA ASP A 415 -7.18 -17.60 7.79
C ASP A 415 -8.10 -18.83 8.00
N LYS A 416 -9.35 -18.75 7.53
CA LYS A 416 -10.28 -19.90 7.59
C LYS A 416 -9.83 -21.04 6.69
N ILE A 417 -9.35 -20.77 5.49
CA ILE A 417 -8.84 -21.76 4.56
C ILE A 417 -7.58 -22.44 5.11
N ASP A 418 -6.66 -21.69 5.70
CA ASP A 418 -5.44 -22.21 6.33
C ASP A 418 -5.80 -23.14 7.50
N LYS A 419 -6.72 -22.69 8.38
CA LYS A 419 -7.23 -23.52 9.49
C LYS A 419 -7.93 -24.80 9.02
N ALA A 420 -8.56 -24.78 7.87
CA ALA A 420 -9.15 -25.95 7.23
C ALA A 420 -8.12 -26.86 6.52
N GLY A 421 -6.83 -26.46 6.44
CA GLY A 421 -5.71 -27.28 5.99
C GLY A 421 -5.56 -27.42 4.47
N TRP A 422 -6.12 -26.51 3.65
CA TRP A 422 -6.01 -26.59 2.19
C TRP A 422 -5.60 -25.28 1.50
N ILE A 423 -4.81 -24.46 2.22
CA ILE A 423 -4.28 -23.17 1.72
C ILE A 423 -3.46 -23.33 0.43
N ASP A 424 -2.69 -24.40 0.29
CA ASP A 424 -1.85 -24.61 -0.89
C ASP A 424 -2.70 -24.87 -2.14
N ILE A 425 -3.80 -25.64 -1.99
CA ILE A 425 -4.76 -25.86 -3.08
C ILE A 425 -5.44 -24.55 -3.47
N PHE A 426 -5.86 -23.77 -2.48
CA PHE A 426 -6.47 -22.46 -2.75
C PHE A 426 -5.52 -21.54 -3.51
N LYS A 427 -4.24 -21.49 -3.12
CA LYS A 427 -3.22 -20.67 -3.81
C LYS A 427 -3.06 -21.10 -5.25
N GLU A 428 -2.92 -22.40 -5.51
CA GLU A 428 -2.77 -22.95 -6.85
C GLU A 428 -3.97 -22.61 -7.73
N GLU A 429 -5.20 -22.80 -7.23
CA GLU A 429 -6.42 -22.47 -7.94
C GLU A 429 -6.53 -20.99 -8.25
N MET A 430 -6.21 -20.12 -7.27
CA MET A 430 -6.20 -18.67 -7.46
C MET A 430 -5.16 -18.23 -8.49
N GLU A 431 -3.94 -18.79 -8.44
CA GLU A 431 -2.89 -18.53 -9.43
C GLU A 431 -3.33 -18.94 -10.85
N ASN A 432 -3.88 -20.14 -11.00
CA ASN A 432 -4.34 -20.65 -12.28
C ASN A 432 -5.49 -19.81 -12.82
N LYS A 433 -6.45 -19.45 -11.97
CA LYS A 433 -7.59 -18.64 -12.38
C LYS A 433 -7.19 -17.22 -12.80
N ILE A 434 -6.29 -16.56 -12.07
CA ILE A 434 -5.76 -15.25 -12.47
C ILE A 434 -5.06 -15.35 -13.83
N ILE A 435 -4.21 -16.37 -14.04
CA ILE A 435 -3.54 -16.57 -15.35
C ILE A 435 -4.56 -16.75 -16.46
N SER A 436 -5.60 -17.60 -16.26
CA SER A 436 -6.68 -17.78 -17.23
C SER A 436 -7.37 -16.46 -17.57
N VAL A 437 -7.76 -15.66 -16.55
CA VAL A 437 -8.39 -14.34 -16.75
C VAL A 437 -7.53 -13.42 -17.62
N PHE A 438 -6.22 -13.38 -17.41
CA PHE A 438 -5.32 -12.56 -18.21
C PHE A 438 -5.07 -13.16 -19.60
N SER A 439 -4.97 -14.48 -19.73
CA SER A 439 -4.77 -15.17 -21.01
C SER A 439 -5.99 -15.05 -21.92
N ASP A 440 -7.18 -15.06 -21.36
CA ASP A 440 -8.44 -14.96 -22.10
C ASP A 440 -8.81 -13.50 -22.46
N SER A 441 -8.05 -12.52 -21.91
CA SER A 441 -8.35 -11.11 -22.09
C SER A 441 -7.15 -10.34 -22.65
N ILE A 442 -6.48 -9.55 -21.82
CA ILE A 442 -5.50 -8.54 -22.24
C ILE A 442 -4.14 -9.10 -22.66
N TYR A 443 -3.72 -10.25 -22.09
CA TYR A 443 -2.44 -10.89 -22.38
C TYR A 443 -2.63 -12.29 -23.00
N GLN A 444 -3.22 -12.31 -24.19
CA GLN A 444 -3.56 -13.56 -24.90
C GLN A 444 -2.43 -14.59 -24.87
N ASP A 445 -2.79 -15.84 -24.58
CA ASP A 445 -1.90 -16.99 -24.52
C ASP A 445 -0.74 -16.85 -23.49
N LEU A 446 -0.96 -16.06 -22.42
CA LEU A 446 0.06 -15.84 -21.38
C LEU A 446 0.53 -17.14 -20.75
N GLU A 447 -0.37 -18.10 -20.55
CA GLU A 447 -0.09 -19.38 -19.88
C GLU A 447 1.05 -20.15 -20.54
N GLY A 448 1.12 -20.14 -21.88
CA GLY A 448 2.13 -20.87 -22.65
C GLY A 448 3.56 -20.36 -22.50
N ASP A 449 3.74 -19.12 -22.04
CA ASP A 449 5.05 -18.46 -21.94
C ASP A 449 5.56 -18.37 -20.50
N ILE A 450 4.86 -18.96 -19.51
CA ILE A 450 5.25 -18.89 -18.11
C ILE A 450 6.47 -19.74 -17.84
N LEU A 451 7.55 -19.10 -17.40
CA LEU A 451 8.78 -19.74 -16.94
C LEU A 451 8.63 -20.25 -15.51
N PHE A 452 8.11 -19.39 -14.64
CA PHE A 452 7.71 -19.73 -13.27
C PHE A 452 6.70 -18.72 -12.73
N LYS A 453 5.96 -19.12 -11.71
CA LYS A 453 5.08 -18.24 -10.92
C LYS A 453 5.25 -18.49 -9.44
N LEU A 454 4.98 -17.46 -8.65
CA LEU A 454 4.98 -17.45 -7.19
C LEU A 454 3.82 -16.60 -6.73
N SER A 455 3.29 -16.87 -5.54
CA SER A 455 2.35 -15.95 -4.93
C SER A 455 2.62 -15.73 -3.44
N THR A 456 2.14 -14.60 -2.94
CA THR A 456 2.06 -14.32 -1.51
C THR A 456 0.64 -13.99 -1.12
N THR A 457 0.23 -14.47 0.05
CA THR A 457 -1.13 -14.32 0.58
C THR A 457 -1.13 -13.33 1.75
N PRO A 458 -2.30 -12.81 2.17
CA PRO A 458 -2.44 -12.04 3.40
C PRO A 458 -1.79 -12.70 4.62
N LEU A 459 -1.92 -14.02 4.75
CA LEU A 459 -1.30 -14.77 5.85
C LEU A 459 0.24 -14.77 5.77
N ALA A 460 0.80 -14.90 4.58
CA ALA A 460 2.25 -14.82 4.38
C ALA A 460 2.77 -13.41 4.69
N ILE A 461 2.05 -12.36 4.27
CA ILE A 461 2.38 -10.97 4.61
C ILE A 461 2.39 -10.77 6.14
N ASN A 462 1.35 -11.25 6.84
CA ASN A 462 1.30 -11.21 8.30
C ASN A 462 2.51 -11.90 8.95
N LYS A 463 2.86 -13.11 8.50
CA LYS A 463 4.01 -13.86 9.02
C LYS A 463 5.33 -13.13 8.80
N ILE A 464 5.55 -12.58 7.60
CA ILE A 464 6.79 -11.91 7.21
C ILE A 464 6.91 -10.55 7.91
N THR A 465 5.91 -9.70 7.81
CA THR A 465 6.00 -8.33 8.33
C THR A 465 5.64 -8.22 9.81
N GLY A 466 4.75 -9.07 10.30
CA GLY A 466 4.14 -8.96 11.62
C GLY A 466 2.94 -8.04 11.67
N ASN A 467 2.57 -7.43 10.54
CA ASN A 467 1.38 -6.57 10.48
C ASN A 467 0.13 -7.37 10.80
N SER A 468 -0.67 -6.89 11.73
CA SER A 468 -1.93 -7.52 12.09
C SER A 468 -2.82 -7.68 10.86
N GLU A 469 -3.42 -8.86 10.69
CA GLU A 469 -4.31 -9.20 9.56
C GLU A 469 -3.64 -9.06 8.18
N GLY A 470 -2.28 -9.08 8.14
CA GLY A 470 -1.53 -8.90 6.89
C GLY A 470 -1.73 -7.54 6.22
N ALA A 471 -2.18 -6.53 6.97
CA ALA A 471 -2.49 -5.20 6.44
C ALA A 471 -1.31 -4.57 5.70
N ILE A 472 -1.58 -4.02 4.53
CA ILE A 472 -0.59 -3.32 3.70
C ILE A 472 -0.53 -1.81 3.96
N VAL A 473 -1.55 -1.27 4.61
CA VAL A 473 -1.62 0.08 5.17
C VAL A 473 -2.00 -0.01 6.66
N GLY A 474 -2.29 1.09 7.33
CA GLY A 474 -2.58 1.08 8.77
C GLY A 474 -3.91 0.42 9.18
N TRP A 475 -4.85 1.23 9.67
CA TRP A 475 -6.15 0.79 10.12
C TRP A 475 -7.19 0.81 9.00
N SER A 476 -8.18 -0.08 9.08
CA SER A 476 -9.38 0.01 8.24
C SER A 476 -10.12 1.31 8.51
N PHE A 477 -10.67 1.92 7.47
CA PHE A 477 -11.58 3.07 7.60
C PHE A 477 -12.91 2.71 8.28
N GLU A 478 -13.17 1.42 8.51
CA GLU A 478 -14.29 0.93 9.33
C GLU A 478 -13.97 0.97 10.83
N SER A 479 -12.74 1.28 11.21
CA SER A 479 -12.26 1.21 12.59
C SER A 479 -12.25 2.57 13.25
N ASP A 480 -12.66 2.63 14.52
CA ASP A 480 -12.51 3.82 15.39
C ASP A 480 -11.09 3.96 15.98
N ALA A 481 -10.09 3.33 15.34
CA ALA A 481 -8.72 3.45 15.79
C ALA A 481 -8.26 4.92 15.75
N PRO A 482 -7.47 5.37 16.70
CA PRO A 482 -6.87 6.69 16.62
C PRO A 482 -5.89 6.72 15.46
N VAL A 483 -6.12 7.63 14.54
CA VAL A 483 -5.22 7.93 13.42
C VAL A 483 -4.17 8.91 13.90
#